data_20f9764dd08218f3b0138c2f8bb10c0f
#
_entry.id   20f9764dd08218f3b0138c2f8bb10c0f
#
_cell.length_a   1.000
_cell.length_b   1.000
_cell.length_c   1.000
_cell.angle_alpha   90.00
_cell.angle_beta   90.00
_cell.angle_gamma   90.00
#
_symmetry.space_group_name_H-M   'P 1'
#
loop_
_entity.id
_entity.type
_entity.pdbx_description
1 polymer ?
#
loop_
_entity_poly.entity_id
_entity_poly.type
_entity_poly.pdbx_seq_one_letter_code
_entity_poly.pdbx_strand_id
1 'polypeptide(L)'
;KSTPGGMLEGVMDSIDQSAFGIPLSAVQREKEQVRIEIESLGVVFQATLSEDGQELGGTFKQNGIPLPLKLQRVDRYPTIQRPQEPQPPFPYDEQEVTYRNEIHDVKLTGTLSLPRSERAVAAVLLITGSGSQDRDESIAGHRPFMVIADALARRGVAVLRVDDRGVGGSTGTG
;
A
#
# COMPACT_ATOMS: atom_id res chain seq x y z
N LYS A 1 15.08 -7.12 18.07
CA LYS A 1 15.71 -8.38 18.54
C LYS A 1 17.10 -8.05 19.10
N SER A 2 17.57 -8.76 20.12
CA SER A 2 18.96 -8.63 20.56
C SER A 2 19.83 -9.66 19.85
N THR A 3 21.00 -9.20 19.38
CA THR A 3 22.03 -10.08 18.80
C THR A 3 22.77 -10.86 19.89
N PRO A 4 23.53 -11.93 19.56
CA PRO A 4 24.37 -12.65 20.53
C PRO A 4 25.40 -11.75 21.25
N GLY A 5 25.71 -10.55 20.74
CA GLY A 5 26.55 -9.53 21.36
C GLY A 5 25.80 -8.48 22.17
N GLY A 6 24.50 -8.62 22.40
CA GLY A 6 23.69 -7.69 23.19
C GLY A 6 23.27 -6.41 22.46
N MET A 7 23.61 -6.23 21.18
CA MET A 7 23.11 -5.13 20.37
C MET A 7 21.64 -5.34 20.00
N LEU A 8 20.88 -4.27 19.96
CA LEU A 8 19.50 -4.27 19.52
C LEU A 8 19.44 -4.03 18.01
N GLU A 9 18.68 -4.87 17.31
CA GLU A 9 18.41 -4.74 15.87
C GLU A 9 16.91 -4.68 15.62
N GLY A 10 16.54 -4.02 14.54
CA GLY A 10 15.16 -3.91 14.14
C GLY A 10 14.99 -3.36 12.73
N VAL A 11 13.76 -3.34 12.30
CA VAL A 11 13.32 -2.69 11.05
C VAL A 11 12.18 -1.74 11.37
N MET A 12 12.02 -0.73 10.55
CA MET A 12 10.85 0.14 10.53
C MET A 12 10.00 -0.19 9.32
N ASP A 13 8.69 -0.24 9.53
CA ASP A 13 7.71 -0.30 8.46
C ASP A 13 6.87 0.99 8.51
N SER A 14 6.78 1.69 7.39
CA SER A 14 5.85 2.79 7.17
C SER A 14 4.68 2.27 6.35
N ILE A 15 3.62 1.85 7.02
CA ILE A 15 2.48 1.18 6.41
C ILE A 15 1.77 2.11 5.41
N ASP A 16 1.58 3.38 5.78
CA ASP A 16 0.92 4.38 4.94
C ASP A 16 1.71 4.74 3.67
N GLN A 17 3.02 4.49 3.67
CA GLN A 17 3.91 4.73 2.53
C GLN A 17 4.30 3.44 1.80
N SER A 18 3.74 2.28 2.19
CA SER A 18 4.12 0.95 1.69
C SER A 18 5.64 0.67 1.70
N ALA A 19 6.35 1.28 2.64
CA ALA A 19 7.77 1.07 2.83
C ALA A 19 8.01 0.10 3.98
N PHE A 20 8.49 -1.08 3.69
CA PHE A 20 8.64 -2.19 4.64
C PHE A 20 10.09 -2.62 4.78
N GLY A 21 10.43 -3.13 5.97
CA GLY A 21 11.73 -3.72 6.23
C GLY A 21 12.89 -2.73 6.21
N ILE A 22 12.64 -1.44 6.45
CA ILE A 22 13.69 -0.41 6.48
C ILE A 22 14.61 -0.70 7.67
N PRO A 23 15.90 -1.02 7.46
CA PRO A 23 16.77 -1.39 8.55
C PRO A 23 17.05 -0.18 9.46
N LEU A 24 16.99 -0.42 10.76
CA LEU A 24 17.47 0.55 11.73
C LEU A 24 19.01 0.57 11.71
N SER A 25 19.60 1.76 11.56
CA SER A 25 21.07 1.92 11.53
C SER A 25 21.68 1.76 12.91
N ALA A 26 20.95 2.20 13.95
CA ALA A 26 21.35 2.02 15.35
C ALA A 26 20.12 1.99 16.27
N VAL A 27 20.21 1.17 17.32
CA VAL A 27 19.27 1.16 18.44
C VAL A 27 20.08 1.14 19.74
N GLN A 28 19.97 2.19 20.52
CA GLN A 28 20.65 2.34 21.79
C GLN A 28 19.61 2.46 22.90
N ARG A 29 19.85 1.78 24.01
CA ARG A 29 19.00 1.88 25.21
C ARG A 29 19.84 2.07 26.45
N GLU A 30 19.54 3.12 27.20
CA GLU A 30 20.10 3.36 28.52
C GLU A 30 18.94 3.54 29.50
N LYS A 31 18.70 2.52 30.31
CA LYS A 31 17.53 2.42 31.20
C LYS A 31 16.22 2.61 30.42
N GLU A 32 15.48 3.71 30.66
CA GLU A 32 14.24 4.05 29.98
C GLU A 32 14.48 4.87 28.69
N GLN A 33 15.67 5.44 28.50
CA GLN A 33 15.99 6.23 27.32
C GLN A 33 16.32 5.33 26.14
N VAL A 34 15.64 5.59 25.02
CA VAL A 34 15.81 4.83 23.77
C VAL A 34 16.13 5.80 22.64
N ARG A 35 17.18 5.51 21.89
CA ARG A 35 17.55 6.23 20.69
C ARG A 35 17.58 5.27 19.50
N ILE A 36 16.86 5.61 18.46
CA ILE A 36 16.77 4.85 17.21
C ILE A 36 17.20 5.76 16.06
N GLU A 37 18.02 5.22 15.16
CA GLU A 37 18.51 5.95 13.99
C GLU A 37 18.23 5.16 12.72
N ILE A 38 17.86 5.88 11.65
CA ILE A 38 17.71 5.37 10.29
C ILE A 38 18.41 6.33 9.35
N GLU A 39 19.70 6.08 9.12
CA GLU A 39 20.55 6.96 8.32
C GLU A 39 20.02 7.16 6.90
N SER A 40 19.53 6.09 6.27
CA SER A 40 18.99 6.13 4.91
C SER A 40 17.83 7.12 4.72
N LEU A 41 17.13 7.46 5.82
CA LEU A 41 16.00 8.39 5.82
C LEU A 41 16.28 9.70 6.56
N GLY A 42 17.49 9.89 7.10
CA GLY A 42 17.84 11.04 7.94
C GLY A 42 16.99 11.12 9.20
N VAL A 43 16.63 9.95 9.77
CA VAL A 43 15.72 9.84 10.93
C VAL A 43 16.51 9.60 12.21
N VAL A 44 16.13 10.33 13.25
CA VAL A 44 16.53 10.08 14.65
C VAL A 44 15.28 10.14 15.53
N PHE A 45 14.99 9.07 16.25
CA PHE A 45 13.94 9.04 17.25
C PHE A 45 14.55 8.92 18.65
N GLN A 46 14.29 9.91 19.49
CA GLN A 46 14.70 9.94 20.90
C GLN A 46 13.45 9.83 21.76
N ALA A 47 13.34 8.79 22.56
CA ALA A 47 12.14 8.47 23.29
C ALA A 47 12.45 7.93 24.70
N THR A 48 11.43 8.00 25.55
CA THR A 48 11.43 7.38 26.87
C THR A 48 10.45 6.21 26.85
N LEU A 49 10.92 5.06 27.32
CA LEU A 49 10.08 3.87 27.52
C LEU A 49 9.26 4.07 28.80
N SER A 50 7.96 3.81 28.73
CA SER A 50 7.08 3.82 29.91
C SER A 50 7.49 2.76 30.94
N GLU A 51 7.13 2.96 32.21
CA GLU A 51 7.46 2.04 33.32
C GLU A 51 6.92 0.62 33.07
N ASP A 52 5.77 0.50 32.44
CA ASP A 52 5.14 -0.78 32.06
C ASP A 52 5.72 -1.39 30.78
N GLY A 53 6.62 -0.66 30.08
CA GLY A 53 7.24 -1.11 28.85
C GLY A 53 6.31 -1.17 27.63
N GLN A 54 5.14 -0.50 27.69
CA GLN A 54 4.13 -0.58 26.65
C GLN A 54 4.15 0.62 25.68
N GLU A 55 4.80 1.73 26.06
CA GLU A 55 4.85 2.94 25.23
C GLU A 55 6.29 3.46 25.09
N LEU A 56 6.65 3.89 23.87
CA LEU A 56 7.81 4.75 23.61
C LEU A 56 7.30 6.13 23.19
N GLY A 57 7.43 7.12 24.08
CA GLY A 57 7.03 8.50 23.81
C GLY A 57 8.24 9.40 23.64
N GLY A 58 8.27 10.21 22.57
CA GLY A 58 9.44 11.06 22.35
C GLY A 58 9.36 11.97 21.13
N THR A 59 10.55 12.35 20.64
CA THR A 59 10.71 13.23 19.49
C THR A 59 11.32 12.47 18.32
N PHE A 60 10.56 12.38 17.26
CA PHE A 60 10.99 11.89 15.95
C PHE A 60 11.51 13.08 15.15
N LYS A 61 12.73 13.00 14.64
CA LYS A 61 13.30 14.02 13.75
C LYS A 61 13.60 13.38 12.40
N GLN A 62 13.08 13.98 11.33
CA GLN A 62 13.44 13.62 9.97
C GLN A 62 14.01 14.84 9.26
N ASN A 63 15.23 14.74 8.75
CA ASN A 63 15.95 15.84 8.12
C ASN A 63 15.95 17.12 8.97
N GLY A 64 16.08 16.96 10.29
CA GLY A 64 16.11 18.06 11.25
C GLY A 64 14.76 18.59 11.73
N ILE A 65 13.63 18.18 11.11
CA ILE A 65 12.28 18.61 11.49
C ILE A 65 11.79 17.73 12.65
N PRO A 66 11.54 18.29 13.84
CA PRO A 66 11.06 17.54 14.99
C PRO A 66 9.54 17.36 14.96
N LEU A 67 9.07 16.15 15.26
CA LEU A 67 7.67 15.80 15.42
C LEU A 67 7.50 14.98 16.71
N PRO A 68 6.46 15.20 17.51
CA PRO A 68 6.15 14.32 18.62
C PRO A 68 5.66 12.98 18.08
N LEU A 69 6.17 11.87 18.62
CA LEU A 69 5.76 10.53 18.23
C LEU A 69 5.60 9.64 19.47
N LYS A 70 4.53 8.88 19.50
CA LYS A 70 4.27 7.83 20.45
C LYS A 70 4.09 6.51 19.74
N LEU A 71 4.85 5.51 20.14
CA LEU A 71 4.74 4.14 19.66
C LEU A 71 4.18 3.26 20.77
N GLN A 72 3.20 2.46 20.45
CA GLN A 72 2.61 1.48 21.38
C GLN A 72 3.14 0.08 21.06
N ARG A 73 3.46 -0.66 22.10
CA ARG A 73 3.82 -2.05 21.94
C ARG A 73 2.61 -2.86 21.49
N VAL A 74 2.79 -3.65 20.45
CA VAL A 74 1.77 -4.57 19.93
C VAL A 74 2.38 -5.95 19.74
N ASP A 75 1.59 -6.99 19.98
CA ASP A 75 2.02 -8.37 19.76
C ASP A 75 1.87 -8.79 18.30
N ARG A 76 1.05 -8.09 17.55
CA ARG A 76 0.79 -8.31 16.11
C ARG A 76 0.71 -6.98 15.39
N TYR A 77 1.16 -6.98 14.14
CA TYR A 77 0.96 -5.83 13.27
C TYR A 77 -0.52 -5.47 13.17
N PRO A 78 -0.90 -4.20 13.31
CA PRO A 78 -2.26 -3.78 13.06
C PRO A 78 -2.60 -4.04 11.59
N THR A 79 -3.69 -4.76 11.37
CA THR A 79 -4.24 -4.92 10.02
C THR A 79 -4.95 -3.62 9.65
N ILE A 80 -4.51 -2.97 8.58
CA ILE A 80 -5.23 -1.81 8.05
C ILE A 80 -6.56 -2.29 7.53
N GLN A 81 -7.63 -1.89 8.20
CA GLN A 81 -8.99 -2.14 7.74
C GLN A 81 -9.30 -1.18 6.58
N ARG A 82 -9.71 -1.74 5.45
CA ARG A 82 -10.13 -0.98 4.27
C ARG A 82 -11.58 -1.32 3.93
N PRO A 83 -12.54 -0.83 4.73
CA PRO A 83 -13.94 -1.18 4.57
C PRO A 83 -14.54 -0.70 3.24
N GLN A 84 -13.87 0.24 2.57
CA GLN A 84 -14.27 0.71 1.24
C GLN A 84 -13.92 -0.27 0.12
N GLU A 85 -12.99 -1.21 0.32
CA GLU A 85 -12.65 -2.20 -0.69
C GLU A 85 -13.76 -3.25 -0.80
N PRO A 86 -14.33 -3.41 -2.00
CA PRO A 86 -15.45 -4.31 -2.20
C PRO A 86 -15.04 -5.77 -1.99
N GLN A 87 -15.95 -6.54 -1.40
CA GLN A 87 -15.76 -7.97 -1.18
C GLN A 87 -16.85 -8.75 -1.92
N PRO A 88 -16.55 -9.91 -2.50
CA PRO A 88 -17.55 -10.78 -3.11
C PRO A 88 -18.55 -11.31 -2.06
N PRO A 89 -19.79 -11.66 -2.47
CA PRO A 89 -20.27 -11.69 -3.87
C PRO A 89 -20.64 -10.29 -4.39
N PHE A 90 -20.28 -10.02 -5.65
CA PHE A 90 -20.63 -8.77 -6.30
C PHE A 90 -22.01 -8.82 -6.96
N PRO A 91 -22.79 -7.71 -6.99
CA PRO A 91 -24.08 -7.65 -7.71
C PRO A 91 -23.92 -7.44 -9.23
N TYR A 92 -22.70 -7.46 -9.73
CA TYR A 92 -22.29 -7.36 -11.12
C TYR A 92 -21.33 -8.52 -11.45
N ASP A 93 -21.03 -8.71 -12.73
CA ASP A 93 -20.10 -9.74 -13.17
C ASP A 93 -18.71 -9.13 -13.40
N GLU A 94 -17.65 -9.84 -13.01
CA GLU A 94 -16.28 -9.50 -13.35
C GLU A 94 -15.75 -10.49 -14.39
N GLN A 95 -15.18 -9.94 -15.45
CA GLN A 95 -14.60 -10.71 -16.54
C GLN A 95 -13.18 -10.24 -16.80
N GLU A 96 -12.24 -11.17 -16.87
CA GLU A 96 -10.93 -10.84 -17.38
C GLU A 96 -11.02 -10.68 -18.90
N VAL A 97 -10.53 -9.56 -19.41
CA VAL A 97 -10.50 -9.24 -20.81
C VAL A 97 -9.07 -9.00 -21.28
N THR A 98 -8.80 -9.40 -22.50
CA THR A 98 -7.49 -9.23 -23.14
C THR A 98 -7.70 -8.67 -24.54
N TYR A 99 -6.91 -7.68 -24.89
CA TYR A 99 -6.87 -7.10 -26.22
C TYR A 99 -5.44 -6.78 -26.64
N ARG A 100 -5.21 -6.67 -27.94
CA ARG A 100 -3.89 -6.45 -28.51
C ARG A 100 -3.79 -5.07 -29.12
N ASN A 101 -2.72 -4.37 -28.81
CA ASN A 101 -2.30 -3.19 -29.56
C ASN A 101 -1.39 -3.68 -30.70
N GLU A 102 -1.93 -3.74 -31.93
CA GLU A 102 -1.21 -4.26 -33.09
C GLU A 102 -0.03 -3.38 -33.51
N ILE A 103 -0.09 -2.07 -33.23
CA ILE A 103 0.97 -1.11 -33.59
C ILE A 103 2.25 -1.42 -32.83
N HIS A 104 2.13 -1.79 -31.56
CA HIS A 104 3.26 -2.01 -30.67
C HIS A 104 3.45 -3.48 -30.28
N ASP A 105 2.63 -4.36 -30.84
CA ASP A 105 2.61 -5.80 -30.53
C ASP A 105 2.53 -6.10 -29.02
N VAL A 106 1.65 -5.39 -28.34
CA VAL A 106 1.46 -5.51 -26.90
C VAL A 106 0.08 -6.09 -26.61
N LYS A 107 0.04 -7.12 -25.78
CA LYS A 107 -1.18 -7.66 -25.19
C LYS A 107 -1.48 -6.89 -23.91
N LEU A 108 -2.64 -6.29 -23.79
CA LEU A 108 -3.14 -5.64 -22.60
C LEU A 108 -4.21 -6.51 -21.93
N THR A 109 -4.15 -6.65 -20.63
CA THR A 109 -5.08 -7.47 -19.84
C THR A 109 -5.72 -6.59 -18.78
N GLY A 110 -7.01 -6.77 -18.59
CA GLY A 110 -7.78 -5.98 -17.64
C GLY A 110 -8.96 -6.74 -17.06
N THR A 111 -9.69 -6.08 -16.17
CA THR A 111 -10.94 -6.55 -15.61
C THR A 111 -12.07 -5.64 -16.04
N LEU A 112 -13.10 -6.24 -16.66
CA LEU A 112 -14.36 -5.60 -16.97
C LEU A 112 -15.37 -5.93 -15.85
N SER A 113 -15.76 -4.90 -15.09
CA SER A 113 -16.89 -4.98 -14.14
C SER A 113 -18.16 -4.64 -14.90
N LEU A 114 -19.04 -5.62 -15.13
CA LEU A 114 -20.20 -5.50 -15.99
C LEU A 114 -21.51 -5.60 -15.19
N PRO A 115 -22.32 -4.53 -15.13
CA PRO A 115 -23.66 -4.60 -14.51
C PRO A 115 -24.54 -5.65 -15.19
N ARG A 116 -25.30 -6.39 -14.39
CA ARG A 116 -26.30 -7.35 -14.92
C ARG A 116 -27.47 -6.57 -15.50
N SER A 117 -27.49 -6.46 -16.82
CA SER A 117 -28.53 -5.71 -17.56
C SER A 117 -28.81 -6.38 -18.89
N GLU A 118 -30.08 -6.42 -19.28
CA GLU A 118 -30.50 -6.86 -20.62
C GLU A 118 -30.35 -5.76 -21.68
N ARG A 119 -30.01 -4.54 -21.27
CA ARG A 119 -29.83 -3.38 -22.14
C ARG A 119 -28.39 -2.96 -22.18
N ALA A 120 -28.00 -2.28 -23.26
CA ALA A 120 -26.72 -1.61 -23.34
C ALA A 120 -26.56 -0.62 -22.17
N VAL A 121 -25.42 -0.63 -21.53
CA VAL A 121 -25.07 0.26 -20.41
C VAL A 121 -23.94 1.20 -20.83
N ALA A 122 -23.85 2.34 -20.16
CA ALA A 122 -22.69 3.21 -20.30
C ALA A 122 -21.43 2.50 -19.81
N ALA A 123 -20.29 2.81 -20.43
CA ALA A 123 -19.00 2.23 -20.05
C ALA A 123 -17.95 3.31 -19.79
N VAL A 124 -17.06 3.04 -18.84
CA VAL A 124 -15.94 3.88 -18.45
C VAL A 124 -14.67 3.05 -18.51
N LEU A 125 -13.61 3.62 -19.07
CA LEU A 125 -12.24 3.12 -18.96
C LEU A 125 -11.54 3.94 -17.88
N LEU A 126 -11.00 3.30 -16.85
CA LEU A 126 -10.11 3.95 -15.90
C LEU A 126 -8.69 3.88 -16.44
N ILE A 127 -8.05 5.04 -16.50
CA ILE A 127 -6.67 5.19 -16.99
C ILE A 127 -5.79 5.48 -15.78
N THR A 128 -4.75 4.69 -15.62
CA THR A 128 -3.77 4.80 -14.55
C THR A 128 -2.97 6.11 -14.62
N GLY A 129 -2.38 6.51 -13.50
CA GLY A 129 -1.48 7.66 -13.40
C GLY A 129 -0.13 7.41 -14.06
N SER A 130 0.84 8.25 -13.76
CA SER A 130 2.20 8.11 -14.28
C SER A 130 2.96 6.97 -13.61
N GLY A 131 3.77 6.27 -14.39
CA GLY A 131 4.52 5.09 -13.96
C GLY A 131 3.82 3.78 -14.33
N SER A 132 4.45 2.67 -14.02
CA SER A 132 3.92 1.33 -14.31
C SER A 132 2.95 0.90 -13.21
N GLN A 133 1.67 0.93 -13.48
CA GLN A 133 0.59 0.65 -12.53
C GLN A 133 -0.19 -0.60 -12.89
N ASP A 134 -0.69 -1.31 -11.87
CA ASP A 134 -1.67 -2.36 -12.08
C ASP A 134 -3.07 -1.78 -12.35
N ARG A 135 -3.99 -2.62 -12.79
CA ARG A 135 -5.39 -2.26 -13.10
C ARG A 135 -6.17 -1.64 -11.95
N ASP A 136 -5.70 -1.79 -10.72
CA ASP A 136 -6.35 -1.29 -9.51
C ASP A 136 -5.71 0.01 -8.98
N GLU A 137 -4.63 0.51 -9.65
CA GLU A 137 -3.83 1.65 -9.18
C GLU A 137 -3.36 1.40 -7.73
N SER A 138 -2.81 0.21 -7.47
CA SER A 138 -2.50 -0.24 -6.11
C SER A 138 -1.41 0.62 -5.47
N ILE A 139 -1.77 1.30 -4.38
CA ILE A 139 -0.87 2.13 -3.59
C ILE A 139 -1.08 1.90 -2.10
N ALA A 140 -0.01 1.68 -1.35
CA ALA A 140 -0.06 1.47 0.10
C ALA A 140 -1.07 0.37 0.52
N GLY A 141 -1.17 -0.72 -0.27
CA GLY A 141 -2.14 -1.79 -0.06
C GLY A 141 -3.60 -1.37 -0.25
N HIS A 142 -3.87 -0.19 -0.82
CA HIS A 142 -5.19 0.26 -1.24
C HIS A 142 -5.34 0.09 -2.75
N ARG A 143 -6.57 -0.19 -3.23
CA ARG A 143 -6.93 -0.42 -4.63
C ARG A 143 -8.03 0.55 -5.08
N PRO A 144 -7.69 1.84 -5.30
CA PRO A 144 -8.69 2.88 -5.54
C PRO A 144 -9.52 2.61 -6.79
N PHE A 145 -8.96 2.08 -7.87
CA PHE A 145 -9.73 1.78 -9.08
C PHE A 145 -10.72 0.64 -8.88
N MET A 146 -10.40 -0.35 -8.04
CA MET A 146 -11.35 -1.38 -7.66
C MET A 146 -12.56 -0.79 -6.92
N VAL A 147 -12.32 0.17 -6.00
CA VAL A 147 -13.38 0.87 -5.25
C VAL A 147 -14.26 1.70 -6.18
N ILE A 148 -13.65 2.45 -7.11
CA ILE A 148 -14.39 3.26 -8.10
C ILE A 148 -15.21 2.36 -9.02
N ALA A 149 -14.63 1.26 -9.50
CA ALA A 149 -15.29 0.32 -10.39
C ALA A 149 -16.51 -0.34 -9.72
N ASP A 150 -16.38 -0.77 -8.46
CA ASP A 150 -17.52 -1.30 -7.69
C ASP A 150 -18.64 -0.25 -7.56
N ALA A 151 -18.27 0.97 -7.18
CA ALA A 151 -19.23 2.04 -6.99
C ALA A 151 -20.00 2.40 -8.28
N LEU A 152 -19.34 2.37 -9.43
CA LEU A 152 -19.95 2.62 -10.75
C LEU A 152 -20.76 1.42 -11.24
N ALA A 153 -20.23 0.21 -11.11
CA ALA A 153 -20.92 -1.01 -11.53
C ALA A 153 -22.24 -1.22 -10.78
N ARG A 154 -22.27 -0.94 -9.47
CA ARG A 154 -23.50 -0.93 -8.68
C ARG A 154 -24.54 0.10 -9.14
N ARG A 155 -24.09 1.15 -9.85
CA ARG A 155 -24.96 2.20 -10.43
C ARG A 155 -25.30 1.95 -11.91
N GLY A 156 -24.98 0.78 -12.44
CA GLY A 156 -25.32 0.39 -13.81
C GLY A 156 -24.36 0.89 -14.88
N VAL A 157 -23.12 1.24 -14.52
CA VAL A 157 -22.05 1.66 -15.44
C VAL A 157 -21.02 0.55 -15.53
N ALA A 158 -20.73 0.06 -16.74
CA ALA A 158 -19.64 -0.88 -16.94
C ALA A 158 -18.28 -0.17 -16.77
N VAL A 159 -17.32 -0.87 -16.17
CA VAL A 159 -15.99 -0.28 -15.92
C VAL A 159 -14.90 -1.23 -16.37
N LEU A 160 -14.01 -0.75 -17.23
CA LEU A 160 -12.79 -1.46 -17.62
C LEU A 160 -11.59 -0.86 -16.88
N ARG A 161 -10.86 -1.72 -16.19
CA ARG A 161 -9.57 -1.43 -15.53
C ARG A 161 -8.50 -2.26 -16.21
N VAL A 162 -7.36 -1.70 -16.56
CA VAL A 162 -6.33 -2.37 -17.36
C VAL A 162 -4.97 -2.23 -16.71
N ASP A 163 -4.22 -3.32 -16.70
CA ASP A 163 -2.81 -3.30 -16.30
C ASP A 163 -1.99 -2.55 -17.35
N ASP A 164 -1.10 -1.70 -16.90
CA ASP A 164 -0.15 -1.03 -17.77
C ASP A 164 0.76 -2.03 -18.49
N ARG A 165 1.40 -1.56 -19.53
CA ARG A 165 2.39 -2.32 -20.29
C ARG A 165 3.47 -2.89 -19.37
N GLY A 166 3.69 -4.21 -19.45
CA GLY A 166 4.69 -4.90 -18.63
C GLY A 166 4.28 -5.13 -17.17
N VAL A 167 3.02 -4.84 -16.81
CA VAL A 167 2.48 -5.06 -15.46
C VAL A 167 1.41 -6.14 -15.47
N GLY A 168 1.29 -6.91 -14.39
CA GLY A 168 0.24 -7.90 -14.21
C GLY A 168 0.12 -8.89 -15.35
N GLY A 169 -1.04 -8.90 -16.04
CA GLY A 169 -1.31 -9.75 -17.20
C GLY A 169 -0.91 -9.14 -18.54
N SER A 170 -0.46 -7.88 -18.58
CA SER A 170 -0.06 -7.16 -19.79
C SER A 170 1.38 -7.43 -20.18
N THR A 171 1.64 -7.53 -21.50
CA THR A 171 3.00 -7.74 -22.04
C THR A 171 3.67 -6.41 -22.42
N GLY A 172 4.95 -6.48 -22.79
CA GLY A 172 5.77 -5.34 -23.19
C GLY A 172 6.63 -4.81 -22.04
N THR A 173 7.29 -3.70 -22.28
CA THR A 173 8.08 -2.97 -21.27
C THR A 173 7.42 -1.64 -21.00
N GLY A 174 7.30 -1.29 -19.72
CA GLY A 174 6.80 0.00 -19.26
C GLY A 174 7.79 1.14 -19.50
#